data_f622810c00ba71606fcff491c4792fb1
#
_entry.id   f622810c00ba71606fcff491c4792fb1
#
_cell.length_a   1.000
_cell.length_b   1.000
_cell.length_c   1.000
_cell.angle_alpha   90.00
_cell.angle_beta   90.00
_cell.angle_gamma   90.00
#
_symmetry.space_group_name_H-M   'P 1'
#
loop_
_entity.id
_entity.type
_entity.pdbx_description
1 polymer ?
#
loop_
_entity_poly.entity_id
_entity_poly.type
_entity_poly.pdbx_seq_one_letter_code
_entity_poly.pdbx_strand_id
1 'polypeptide(L)'
;AVLGTYHHSIFYIQEYIDKPMRDIRAFVIGDETTCAIYRDSAHWITNTARGGSSSNCPVTPELNDLCVRAARAVGGGVVAIDVLEDPARGLLVNEVNYTMEYRNSILPTGVDIPARMVDFSLRVAEEGWAAANGWQNGAPEYQAVSLAGGD
;
A
#
# COMPACT_ATOMS: atom_id res chain seq x y z
N ALA A 1 -33.08 -20.68 -3.51
CA ALA A 1 -32.24 -20.81 -4.69
C ALA A 1 -31.67 -19.44 -5.11
N VAL A 2 -30.73 -18.90 -4.35
CA VAL A 2 -30.10 -17.59 -4.63
C VAL A 2 -28.66 -17.77 -5.14
N LEU A 3 -28.23 -19.00 -5.41
CA LEU A 3 -26.85 -19.32 -5.82
C LEU A 3 -26.58 -19.21 -7.33
N GLY A 4 -27.61 -18.94 -8.15
CA GLY A 4 -27.47 -18.97 -9.61
C GLY A 4 -26.49 -17.95 -10.21
N THR A 5 -26.26 -16.83 -9.55
CA THR A 5 -25.38 -15.75 -10.06
C THR A 5 -23.90 -15.93 -9.67
N TYR A 6 -23.57 -16.82 -8.74
CA TYR A 6 -22.22 -16.97 -8.21
C TYR A 6 -21.44 -18.16 -8.78
N HIS A 7 -22.05 -18.99 -9.63
CA HIS A 7 -21.41 -20.19 -10.18
C HIS A 7 -20.14 -19.94 -11.02
N HIS A 8 -19.95 -18.70 -11.49
CA HIS A 8 -18.80 -18.30 -12.30
C HIS A 8 -17.99 -17.17 -11.64
N SER A 9 -18.18 -16.94 -10.32
CA SER A 9 -17.52 -15.85 -9.60
C SER A 9 -16.26 -16.35 -8.94
N ILE A 10 -15.23 -15.50 -8.94
CA ILE A 10 -14.02 -15.69 -8.15
C ILE A 10 -14.24 -15.03 -6.79
N PHE A 11 -14.04 -15.78 -5.71
CA PHE A 11 -14.16 -15.28 -4.35
C PHE A 11 -12.76 -15.05 -3.78
N TYR A 12 -12.54 -13.85 -3.24
CA TYR A 12 -11.39 -13.53 -2.43
C TYR A 12 -11.82 -13.56 -0.95
N ILE A 13 -11.20 -14.43 -0.16
CA ILE A 13 -11.54 -14.63 1.25
C ILE A 13 -10.29 -14.37 2.08
N GLN A 14 -10.38 -13.44 3.03
CA GLN A 14 -9.31 -13.18 3.98
C GLN A 14 -9.87 -13.05 5.39
N GLU A 15 -8.98 -13.11 6.39
CA GLU A 15 -9.32 -12.90 7.79
C GLU A 15 -9.93 -11.52 8.00
N TYR A 16 -10.99 -11.45 8.80
CA TYR A 16 -11.53 -10.18 9.26
C TYR A 16 -10.66 -9.63 10.40
N ILE A 17 -10.20 -8.39 10.25
CA ILE A 17 -9.44 -7.68 11.27
C ILE A 17 -10.36 -6.70 11.97
N ASP A 18 -10.52 -6.87 13.28
CA ASP A 18 -11.31 -5.96 14.14
C ASP A 18 -10.47 -4.70 14.43
N LYS A 19 -10.35 -3.86 13.43
CA LYS A 19 -9.57 -2.63 13.44
C LYS A 19 -10.41 -1.44 13.90
N PRO A 20 -9.81 -0.32 14.32
CA PRO A 20 -10.50 0.96 14.42
C PRO A 20 -11.27 1.28 13.14
N MET A 21 -12.32 2.13 13.22
CA MET A 21 -13.14 2.53 12.08
C MET A 21 -12.35 3.41 11.09
N ARG A 22 -11.09 3.04 10.87
CA ARG A 22 -10.16 3.66 9.93
C ARG A 22 -9.17 2.63 9.39
N ASP A 23 -8.45 3.01 8.37
CA ASP A 23 -7.22 2.38 7.92
C ASP A 23 -6.18 3.45 7.56
N ILE A 24 -4.97 2.99 7.24
CA ILE A 24 -3.88 3.85 6.82
C ILE A 24 -3.62 3.60 5.34
N ARG A 25 -3.54 4.68 4.54
CA ARG A 25 -2.97 4.63 3.20
C ARG A 25 -1.63 5.33 3.20
N ALA A 26 -0.57 4.55 3.03
CA ALA A 26 0.81 5.02 2.96
C ALA A 26 1.29 5.09 1.50
N PHE A 27 2.03 6.13 1.16
CA PHE A 27 2.58 6.34 -0.19
C PHE A 27 4.09 6.13 -0.15
N VAL A 28 4.54 5.04 -0.78
CA VAL A 28 5.97 4.72 -0.91
C VAL A 28 6.45 5.13 -2.29
N ILE A 29 7.53 5.89 -2.32
CA ILE A 29 8.19 6.34 -3.55
C ILE A 29 9.67 6.03 -3.43
N GLY A 30 10.13 5.03 -4.18
CA GLY A 30 11.49 4.54 -4.08
C GLY A 30 11.71 3.77 -2.77
N ASP A 31 12.55 4.31 -1.90
CA ASP A 31 13.03 3.68 -0.66
C ASP A 31 12.43 4.25 0.62
N GLU A 32 11.44 5.13 0.52
CA GLU A 32 10.82 5.77 1.67
C GLU A 32 9.29 5.84 1.57
N THR A 33 8.64 5.84 2.73
CA THR A 33 7.23 6.24 2.84
C THR A 33 7.16 7.76 2.90
N THR A 34 6.86 8.37 1.76
CA THR A 34 6.85 9.83 1.58
C THR A 34 5.79 10.52 2.44
N CYS A 35 4.62 9.93 2.59
CA CYS A 35 3.55 10.39 3.46
C CYS A 35 2.51 9.29 3.67
N ALA A 36 1.60 9.52 4.62
CA ALA A 36 0.46 8.64 4.86
C ALA A 36 -0.76 9.42 5.32
N ILE A 37 -1.95 8.85 5.13
CA ILE A 37 -3.21 9.38 5.63
C ILE A 37 -3.97 8.30 6.40
N TYR A 38 -4.72 8.71 7.39
CA TYR A 38 -5.85 7.94 7.90
C TYR A 38 -7.05 8.12 6.98
N ARG A 39 -7.79 7.04 6.74
CA ARG A 39 -9.08 7.08 6.06
C ARG A 39 -10.15 6.62 7.05
N ASP A 40 -10.90 7.57 7.59
CA ASP A 40 -11.95 7.31 8.57
C ASP A 40 -13.28 7.08 7.87
N SER A 41 -14.07 6.13 8.35
CA SER A 41 -15.40 5.83 7.82
C SER A 41 -16.31 5.35 8.95
N ALA A 42 -17.59 5.70 8.87
CA ALA A 42 -18.61 5.12 9.76
C ALA A 42 -18.94 3.64 9.42
N HIS A 43 -18.35 3.11 8.35
CA HIS A 43 -18.52 1.73 7.88
C HIS A 43 -17.20 0.96 8.01
N TRP A 44 -17.27 -0.35 8.25
CA TRP A 44 -16.08 -1.20 8.37
C TRP A 44 -15.18 -1.18 7.10
N ILE A 45 -15.79 -0.94 5.92
CA ILE A 45 -15.04 -0.65 4.70
C ILE A 45 -14.67 0.83 4.69
N THR A 46 -13.40 1.11 4.90
CA THR A 46 -12.82 2.45 4.94
C THR A 46 -12.38 2.86 3.52
N ASN A 47 -13.29 3.44 2.75
CA ASN A 47 -12.99 3.91 1.40
C ASN A 47 -13.44 5.36 1.23
N THR A 48 -12.53 6.26 0.87
CA THR A 48 -12.82 7.69 0.64
C THR A 48 -13.82 7.92 -0.49
N ALA A 49 -13.89 7.02 -1.47
CA ALA A 49 -14.90 7.06 -2.54
C ALA A 49 -16.35 6.92 -2.02
N ARG A 50 -16.55 6.46 -0.78
CA ARG A 50 -17.84 6.30 -0.11
C ARG A 50 -18.12 7.36 0.94
N GLY A 51 -17.43 8.50 0.91
CA GLY A 51 -17.65 9.61 1.83
C GLY A 51 -16.84 9.53 3.13
N GLY A 52 -15.80 8.70 3.19
CA GLY A 52 -14.82 8.71 4.27
C GLY A 52 -14.04 10.03 4.31
N SER A 53 -13.65 10.47 5.51
CA SER A 53 -12.72 11.59 5.68
C SER A 53 -11.27 11.13 5.63
N SER A 54 -10.39 12.04 5.24
CA SER A 54 -8.95 11.79 5.28
C SER A 54 -8.26 12.80 6.19
N SER A 55 -7.32 12.33 6.99
CA SER A 55 -6.47 13.16 7.84
C SER A 55 -5.01 12.71 7.76
N ASN A 56 -4.08 13.58 8.14
CA ASN A 56 -2.67 13.23 8.13
C ASN A 56 -2.36 12.10 9.12
N CYS A 57 -1.66 11.08 8.64
CA CYS A 57 -1.09 10.01 9.46
C CYS A 57 0.43 10.23 9.57
N PRO A 58 1.00 10.44 10.76
CA PRO A 58 2.44 10.53 10.92
C PRO A 58 3.14 9.25 10.45
N VAL A 59 4.17 9.39 9.64
CA VAL A 59 4.99 8.26 9.21
C VAL A 59 5.95 7.90 10.35
N THR A 60 5.60 6.90 11.13
CA THR A 60 6.48 6.35 12.18
C THR A 60 7.56 5.45 11.57
N PRO A 61 8.69 5.21 12.27
CA PRO A 61 9.70 4.24 11.81
C PRO A 61 9.12 2.85 11.53
N GLU A 62 8.18 2.39 12.35
CA GLU A 62 7.50 1.10 12.19
C GLU A 62 6.66 1.07 10.90
N LEU A 63 5.85 2.11 10.66
CA LEU A 63 5.04 2.22 9.44
C LEU A 63 5.93 2.30 8.20
N ASN A 64 7.01 3.09 8.25
CA ASN A 64 7.96 3.20 7.15
C ASN A 64 8.63 1.85 6.84
N ASP A 65 9.15 1.15 7.85
CA ASP A 65 9.79 -0.15 7.66
C ASP A 65 8.83 -1.18 7.04
N LEU A 66 7.61 -1.27 7.56
CA LEU A 66 6.58 -2.18 7.05
C LEU A 66 6.27 -1.87 5.58
N CYS A 67 6.01 -0.60 5.25
CA CYS A 67 5.59 -0.19 3.92
C CYS A 67 6.73 -0.32 2.90
N VAL A 68 7.96 0.05 3.26
CA VAL A 68 9.12 -0.13 2.37
C VAL A 68 9.40 -1.61 2.08
N ARG A 69 9.29 -2.48 3.09
CA ARG A 69 9.40 -3.94 2.88
C ARG A 69 8.30 -4.48 1.97
N ALA A 70 7.05 -4.04 2.16
CA ALA A 70 5.94 -4.43 1.29
C ALA A 70 6.15 -3.94 -0.15
N ALA A 71 6.60 -2.69 -0.33
CA ALA A 71 6.94 -2.15 -1.64
C ALA A 71 8.04 -2.98 -2.32
N ARG A 72 9.11 -3.32 -1.60
CA ARG A 72 10.19 -4.17 -2.12
C ARG A 72 9.69 -5.54 -2.57
N ALA A 73 8.76 -6.14 -1.82
CA ALA A 73 8.21 -7.45 -2.16
C ALA A 73 7.44 -7.49 -3.49
N VAL A 74 6.99 -6.33 -3.99
CA VAL A 74 6.29 -6.21 -5.28
C VAL A 74 7.14 -5.52 -6.36
N GLY A 75 8.43 -5.31 -6.11
CA GLY A 75 9.35 -4.72 -7.09
C GLY A 75 9.62 -3.23 -6.91
N GLY A 76 9.15 -2.60 -5.85
CA GLY A 76 9.43 -1.20 -5.53
C GLY A 76 8.71 -0.19 -6.43
N GLY A 77 9.29 0.98 -6.55
CA GLY A 77 8.80 2.07 -7.39
C GLY A 77 7.86 3.02 -6.67
N VAL A 78 6.71 3.27 -7.28
CA VAL A 78 5.69 4.19 -6.79
C VAL A 78 4.44 3.38 -6.45
N VAL A 79 4.18 3.17 -5.16
CA VAL A 79 3.07 2.33 -4.71
C VAL A 79 2.33 2.96 -3.52
N ALA A 80 1.01 2.70 -3.43
CA ALA A 80 0.24 2.98 -2.23
C ALA A 80 -0.03 1.66 -1.50
N ILE A 81 0.15 1.69 -0.18
CA ILE A 81 -0.02 0.52 0.69
C ILE A 81 -1.14 0.79 1.67
N ASP A 82 -2.13 -0.07 1.67
CA ASP A 82 -3.22 -0.03 2.64
C ASP A 82 -2.84 -0.89 3.84
N VAL A 83 -2.83 -0.26 5.01
CA VAL A 83 -2.39 -0.87 6.27
C VAL A 83 -3.54 -0.85 7.28
N LEU A 84 -3.76 -1.97 7.94
CA LEU A 84 -4.74 -2.15 9.02
C LEU A 84 -4.03 -2.09 10.36
N GLU A 85 -4.72 -1.53 11.35
CA GLU A 85 -4.25 -1.47 12.74
C GLU A 85 -4.91 -2.61 13.53
N ASP A 86 -4.22 -3.75 13.70
CA ASP A 86 -4.70 -4.87 14.50
C ASP A 86 -4.31 -4.64 15.98
N PRO A 87 -5.27 -4.63 16.92
CA PRO A 87 -4.96 -4.37 18.32
C PRO A 87 -4.01 -5.39 18.97
N ALA A 88 -3.93 -6.59 18.44
CA ALA A 88 -3.11 -7.68 18.99
C ALA A 88 -1.77 -7.84 18.27
N ARG A 89 -1.71 -7.54 16.96
CA ARG A 89 -0.55 -7.82 16.09
C ARG A 89 0.15 -6.56 15.57
N GLY A 90 -0.42 -5.36 15.83
CA GLY A 90 0.11 -4.10 15.31
C GLY A 90 -0.28 -3.83 13.86
N LEU A 91 0.64 -3.29 13.07
CA LEU A 91 0.37 -2.89 11.70
C LEU A 91 0.43 -4.08 10.73
N LEU A 92 -0.62 -4.26 9.92
CA LEU A 92 -0.74 -5.34 8.95
C LEU A 92 -0.94 -4.78 7.55
N VAL A 93 -0.16 -5.23 6.57
CA VAL A 93 -0.39 -4.91 5.16
C VAL A 93 -1.64 -5.61 4.67
N ASN A 94 -2.58 -4.86 4.12
CA ASN A 94 -3.80 -5.38 3.51
C ASN A 94 -3.67 -5.48 1.99
N GLU A 95 -3.17 -4.41 1.36
CA GLU A 95 -3.14 -4.30 -0.10
C GLU A 95 -1.98 -3.41 -0.55
N VAL A 96 -1.40 -3.72 -1.71
CA VAL A 96 -0.41 -2.88 -2.38
C VAL A 96 -0.95 -2.49 -3.75
N ASN A 97 -1.05 -1.18 -4.00
CA ASN A 97 -1.59 -0.59 -5.21
C ASN A 97 -0.48 0.15 -5.98
N TYR A 98 -0.17 -0.26 -7.20
CA TYR A 98 0.77 0.45 -8.07
C TYR A 98 0.11 1.57 -8.90
N THR A 99 -1.22 1.59 -8.97
CA THR A 99 -2.00 2.70 -9.55
C THR A 99 -2.62 3.50 -8.41
N MET A 100 -1.82 4.31 -7.73
CA MET A 100 -2.27 4.97 -6.51
C MET A 100 -3.16 6.17 -6.77
N GLU A 101 -4.29 6.24 -6.08
CA GLU A 101 -5.13 7.42 -5.97
C GLU A 101 -4.62 8.29 -4.80
N TYR A 102 -4.09 9.47 -5.11
CA TYR A 102 -3.45 10.37 -4.13
C TYR A 102 -4.16 11.72 -3.96
N ARG A 103 -5.17 12.05 -4.77
CA ARG A 103 -5.82 13.37 -4.78
C ARG A 103 -6.26 13.80 -3.39
N ASN A 104 -6.90 12.91 -2.63
CA ASN A 104 -7.40 13.20 -1.29
C ASN A 104 -6.30 13.19 -0.21
N SER A 105 -5.05 12.99 -0.57
CA SER A 105 -3.92 12.88 0.36
C SER A 105 -3.03 14.11 0.36
N ILE A 106 -3.03 14.89 -0.74
CA ILE A 106 -2.17 16.07 -0.89
C ILE A 106 -2.51 17.12 0.19
N LEU A 107 -3.78 17.48 0.31
CA LEU A 107 -4.20 18.52 1.24
C LEU A 107 -3.96 18.14 2.72
N PRO A 108 -4.35 16.94 3.21
CA PRO A 108 -4.12 16.56 4.59
C PRO A 108 -2.64 16.43 4.96
N THR A 109 -1.79 15.96 4.04
CA THR A 109 -0.36 15.73 4.30
C THR A 109 0.51 16.94 4.01
N GLY A 110 0.05 17.87 3.16
CA GLY A 110 0.85 18.96 2.64
C GLY A 110 1.98 18.53 1.69
N VAL A 111 1.99 17.26 1.27
CA VAL A 111 3.04 16.72 0.39
C VAL A 111 2.59 16.78 -1.06
N ASP A 112 3.43 17.35 -1.93
CA ASP A 112 3.25 17.31 -3.38
C ASP A 112 3.68 15.93 -3.92
N ILE A 113 2.76 14.96 -3.81
CA ILE A 113 3.00 13.57 -4.25
C ILE A 113 3.37 13.52 -5.74
N PRO A 114 2.68 14.22 -6.67
CA PRO A 114 3.09 14.29 -8.06
C PRO A 114 4.54 14.76 -8.27
N ALA A 115 4.99 15.81 -7.57
CA ALA A 115 6.36 16.26 -7.67
C ALA A 115 7.34 15.17 -7.22
N ARG A 116 7.06 14.47 -6.12
CA ARG A 116 7.88 13.34 -5.66
C ARG A 116 7.95 12.19 -6.67
N MET A 117 6.86 11.90 -7.37
CA MET A 117 6.84 10.90 -8.44
C MET A 117 7.72 11.29 -9.61
N VAL A 118 7.69 12.58 -10.00
CA VAL A 118 8.56 13.11 -11.06
C VAL A 118 10.03 13.03 -10.64
N ASP A 119 10.37 13.48 -9.44
CA ASP A 119 11.74 13.41 -8.90
C ASP A 119 12.26 11.96 -8.89
N PHE A 120 11.43 11.01 -8.46
CA PHE A 120 11.78 9.58 -8.50
C PHE A 120 12.02 9.10 -9.94
N SER A 121 11.18 9.51 -10.88
CA SER A 121 11.33 9.12 -12.30
C SER A 121 12.63 9.65 -12.90
N LEU A 122 13.03 10.87 -12.54
CA LEU A 122 14.32 11.45 -12.94
C LEU A 122 15.48 10.67 -12.31
N ARG A 123 15.41 10.33 -11.02
CA ARG A 123 16.43 9.49 -10.38
C ARG A 123 16.56 8.11 -11.06
N VAL A 124 15.44 7.50 -11.43
CA VAL A 124 15.47 6.22 -12.19
C VAL A 124 16.17 6.38 -13.51
N ALA A 125 15.95 7.48 -14.23
CA ALA A 125 16.60 7.75 -15.50
C ALA A 125 18.11 8.00 -15.35
N GLU A 126 18.55 8.60 -14.27
CA GLU A 126 19.95 8.94 -13.99
C GLU A 126 20.74 7.79 -13.36
N GLU A 127 20.17 7.12 -12.39
CA GLU A 127 20.85 6.16 -11.50
C GLU A 127 20.45 4.70 -11.77
N GLY A 128 19.35 4.48 -12.47
CA GLY A 128 18.74 3.17 -12.69
C GLY A 128 17.78 2.74 -11.58
N TRP A 129 16.95 1.74 -11.88
CA TRP A 129 15.84 1.30 -11.03
C TRP A 129 16.28 0.87 -9.63
N ALA A 130 17.34 0.06 -9.54
CA ALA A 130 17.81 -0.48 -8.27
C ALA A 130 18.31 0.64 -7.33
N ALA A 131 19.13 1.56 -7.83
CA ALA A 131 19.66 2.66 -7.04
C ALA A 131 18.55 3.62 -6.58
N ALA A 132 17.63 3.99 -7.49
CA ALA A 132 16.50 4.86 -7.16
C ALA A 132 15.55 4.27 -6.10
N ASN A 133 15.53 2.93 -5.95
CA ASN A 133 14.80 2.23 -4.88
C ASN A 133 15.67 1.91 -3.64
N GLY A 134 16.89 2.43 -3.55
CA GLY A 134 17.79 2.20 -2.43
C GLY A 134 18.27 0.74 -2.30
N TRP A 135 18.33 -0.02 -3.37
CA TRP A 135 18.75 -1.42 -3.35
C TRP A 135 20.25 -1.57 -3.61
N GLN A 136 21.00 -1.88 -2.57
CA GLN A 136 22.46 -2.01 -2.66
C GLN A 136 22.93 -3.24 -3.46
N ASN A 137 22.10 -4.29 -3.57
CA ASN A 137 22.46 -5.57 -4.20
C ASN A 137 21.61 -5.90 -5.45
N GLY A 138 21.06 -4.88 -6.13
CA GLY A 138 20.16 -5.08 -7.26
C GLY A 138 18.70 -5.32 -6.85
N ALA A 139 17.83 -5.54 -7.85
CA ALA A 139 16.41 -5.81 -7.59
C ALA A 139 16.25 -7.14 -6.84
N PRO A 140 15.26 -7.26 -5.93
CA PRO A 140 14.97 -8.52 -5.29
C PRO A 140 14.64 -9.59 -6.33
N GLU A 141 15.28 -10.76 -6.23
CA GLU A 141 14.92 -11.90 -7.05
C GLU A 141 13.54 -12.39 -6.63
N TYR A 142 12.59 -12.39 -7.55
CA TYR A 142 11.31 -13.06 -7.33
C TYR A 142 11.53 -14.57 -7.33
N GLN A 143 11.54 -15.17 -6.16
CA GLN A 143 11.34 -16.61 -6.09
C GLN A 143 9.86 -16.88 -6.41
N ALA A 144 9.61 -17.38 -7.63
CA ALA A 144 8.30 -17.93 -7.94
C ALA A 144 7.98 -19.01 -6.90
N VAL A 145 6.96 -18.77 -6.08
CA VAL A 145 6.43 -19.79 -5.20
C VAL A 145 5.84 -20.85 -6.13
N SER A 146 6.59 -21.96 -6.31
CA SER A 146 6.04 -23.14 -6.94
C SER A 146 4.88 -23.61 -6.08
N LEU A 147 3.66 -23.40 -6.54
CA LEU A 147 2.51 -24.11 -6.00
C LEU A 147 2.76 -25.57 -6.33
N ALA A 148 3.37 -26.30 -5.38
CA ALA A 148 3.45 -27.75 -5.46
C ALA A 148 2.02 -28.25 -5.66
N GLY A 149 1.76 -28.83 -6.83
CA GLY A 149 0.48 -29.42 -7.13
C GLY A 149 0.20 -30.49 -6.09
N GLY A 150 -0.92 -30.33 -5.38
CA GLY A 150 -1.51 -31.43 -4.64
C GLY A 150 -2.07 -32.40 -5.67
N ASP A 151 -1.58 -33.62 -5.64
CA ASP A 151 -2.19 -34.79 -6.25
C ASP A 151 -3.54 -35.08 -5.61
#